data_557aeac4a128b02a09de4e957c790b83
#
_entry.id   557aeac4a128b02a09de4e957c790b83
#
_cell.length_a   1.000
_cell.length_b   1.000
_cell.length_c   1.000
_cell.angle_alpha   90.00
_cell.angle_beta   90.00
_cell.angle_gamma   90.00
#
_symmetry.space_group_name_H-M   'P 1'
#
loop_
_entity.id
_entity.type
_entity.pdbx_description
1 polymer ?
#
loop_
_entity_poly.entity_id
_entity_poly.type
_entity_poly.pdbx_seq_one_letter_code
_entity_poly.pdbx_strand_id
1 'polypeptide(L)'
;MLVRGLVAVTLLLVLTGSASAAKEPYRVDLESFAFSSGTKVGTTESGGALSLAATGLSSAPYTDPHGYGTKSYDSGSWTSAWHDPGFALSQAVASWNAATPTHTWIQVELRARTQDARETKWYVLGRWASGDADFHRTSVPGQGDKDASIAIDTFIPKKAMLAYQLRLTLYRQPGSSSAPSVTKLSTVVANDAAPYTPSATTMTSELILPVPPYSQEIHAGHYPQFDGGGEAWCSPTSTSMILDFWERGPTSADYSWVTPPGHQDPWVDHAARFTYDYNYNGAGNWPFNVAYAHTFGLEGAVTQLRSLAEA
;
A
#
# COMPACT_ATOMS: atom_id res chain seq x y z
N MET A 1 -9.74 -84.52 35.43
CA MET A 1 -9.74 -83.16 36.01
C MET A 1 -9.10 -82.21 34.98
N LEU A 2 -9.91 -81.54 34.19
CA LEU A 2 -9.41 -80.55 33.23
C LEU A 2 -9.48 -79.19 33.89
N VAL A 3 -8.33 -78.52 33.99
CA VAL A 3 -8.24 -77.15 34.42
C VAL A 3 -8.30 -76.23 33.13
N ARG A 4 -9.39 -75.46 33.04
CA ARG A 4 -9.56 -74.48 32.00
C ARG A 4 -8.88 -73.17 32.45
N GLY A 5 -7.76 -72.74 31.76
CA GLY A 5 -7.12 -71.43 31.92
C GLY A 5 -7.94 -70.38 31.22
N LEU A 6 -8.30 -69.32 31.92
CA LEU A 6 -8.93 -68.10 31.38
C LEU A 6 -7.86 -67.16 30.97
N VAL A 7 -7.76 -66.89 29.68
CA VAL A 7 -6.86 -65.78 29.13
C VAL A 7 -7.66 -64.48 29.06
N ALA A 8 -7.33 -63.54 29.92
CA ALA A 8 -7.90 -62.20 29.86
C ALA A 8 -7.09 -61.34 28.85
N VAL A 9 -7.71 -60.98 27.74
CA VAL A 9 -7.15 -60.03 26.77
C VAL A 9 -7.54 -58.63 27.22
N THR A 10 -6.57 -57.88 27.73
CA THR A 10 -6.74 -56.46 28.06
C THR A 10 -6.59 -55.62 26.79
N LEU A 11 -7.68 -55.07 26.27
CA LEU A 11 -7.68 -54.17 25.13
C LEU A 11 -7.28 -52.76 25.62
N LEU A 12 -6.03 -52.35 25.28
CA LEU A 12 -5.54 -51.00 25.57
C LEU A 12 -6.09 -50.05 24.50
N LEU A 13 -7.14 -49.28 24.81
CA LEU A 13 -7.62 -48.18 23.94
C LEU A 13 -6.65 -47.02 24.04
N VAL A 14 -5.77 -46.84 23.02
CA VAL A 14 -5.00 -45.63 22.87
C VAL A 14 -5.90 -44.55 22.27
N LEU A 15 -6.42 -43.65 23.11
CA LEU A 15 -7.08 -42.46 22.69
C LEU A 15 -6.02 -41.51 22.14
N THR A 16 -5.79 -41.51 20.82
CA THR A 16 -5.06 -40.43 20.12
C THR A 16 -5.97 -39.23 20.08
N GLY A 17 -5.91 -38.42 21.11
CA GLY A 17 -6.48 -37.07 21.09
C GLY A 17 -5.75 -36.28 20.01
N SER A 18 -6.44 -35.96 18.91
CA SER A 18 -5.95 -34.96 17.97
C SER A 18 -5.88 -33.64 18.74
N ALA A 19 -4.67 -33.24 19.16
CA ALA A 19 -4.46 -31.90 19.65
C ALA A 19 -4.84 -30.95 18.50
N SER A 20 -5.94 -30.23 18.64
CA SER A 20 -6.26 -29.12 17.76
C SER A 20 -5.10 -28.15 17.87
N ALA A 21 -4.33 -27.95 16.81
CA ALA A 21 -3.28 -26.97 16.80
C ALA A 21 -3.90 -25.63 17.22
N ALA A 22 -3.35 -25.03 18.27
CA ALA A 22 -3.80 -23.72 18.71
C ALA A 22 -3.67 -22.76 17.52
N LYS A 23 -4.75 -22.04 17.23
CA LYS A 23 -4.76 -21.08 16.11
C LYS A 23 -3.75 -20.00 16.42
N GLU A 24 -2.84 -19.71 15.47
CA GLU A 24 -1.85 -18.64 15.62
C GLU A 24 -2.53 -17.30 15.97
N PRO A 25 -1.96 -16.51 16.88
CA PRO A 25 -2.50 -15.20 17.20
C PRO A 25 -2.44 -14.27 15.99
N TYR A 26 -3.38 -13.34 15.90
CA TYR A 26 -3.34 -12.29 14.88
C TYR A 26 -2.13 -11.40 15.10
N ARG A 27 -1.30 -11.27 14.06
CA ARG A 27 -0.06 -10.48 14.08
C ARG A 27 -0.07 -9.48 12.94
N VAL A 28 0.41 -8.29 13.24
CA VAL A 28 0.64 -7.22 12.28
C VAL A 28 2.06 -6.70 12.51
N ASP A 29 2.77 -6.46 11.44
CA ASP A 29 4.06 -5.81 11.44
C ASP A 29 4.02 -4.63 10.46
N LEU A 30 4.41 -3.44 10.92
CA LEU A 30 4.55 -2.23 10.12
C LEU A 30 6.01 -1.83 10.11
N GLU A 31 6.69 -2.11 9.01
CA GLU A 31 8.08 -1.73 8.80
C GLU A 31 8.20 -0.44 7.99
N SER A 32 9.06 0.47 8.44
CA SER A 32 9.46 1.68 7.71
C SER A 32 10.94 1.60 7.37
N PHE A 33 11.24 1.58 6.08
CA PHE A 33 12.59 1.31 5.59
C PHE A 33 13.45 2.57 5.54
N ALA A 34 14.64 2.50 6.15
CA ALA A 34 15.64 3.56 6.08
C ALA A 34 16.42 3.49 4.76
N PHE A 35 16.41 4.56 3.98
CA PHE A 35 17.14 4.65 2.70
C PHE A 35 18.67 4.73 2.86
N SER A 36 19.17 4.97 4.08
CA SER A 36 20.60 4.88 4.40
C SER A 36 21.14 3.45 4.24
N SER A 37 20.29 2.43 4.43
CA SER A 37 20.58 1.02 4.20
C SER A 37 20.13 0.56 2.80
N GLY A 38 20.30 -0.74 2.50
CA GLY A 38 19.89 -1.33 1.22
C GLY A 38 20.86 -1.04 0.07
N THR A 39 20.50 -1.56 -1.11
CA THR A 39 21.33 -1.45 -2.33
C THR A 39 20.81 -0.32 -3.21
N LYS A 40 21.66 0.60 -3.60
CA LYS A 40 21.39 1.75 -4.46
C LYS A 40 22.02 1.57 -5.84
N VAL A 41 21.25 1.79 -6.89
CA VAL A 41 21.74 1.81 -8.29
C VAL A 41 21.16 3.06 -8.95
N GLY A 42 22.02 4.03 -9.28
CA GLY A 42 21.56 5.32 -9.84
C GLY A 42 20.69 6.13 -8.90
N THR A 43 20.70 5.84 -7.60
CA THR A 43 20.00 6.62 -6.55
C THR A 43 20.97 7.08 -5.48
N THR A 44 20.63 8.15 -4.79
CA THR A 44 21.35 8.69 -3.65
C THR A 44 20.39 8.99 -2.52
N GLU A 45 20.88 8.92 -1.29
CA GLU A 45 20.12 9.32 -0.10
C GLU A 45 20.78 10.55 0.52
N SER A 46 19.97 11.51 0.91
CA SER A 46 20.40 12.69 1.65
C SER A 46 19.29 13.18 2.58
N GLY A 47 19.61 13.37 3.86
CA GLY A 47 18.64 13.86 4.85
C GLY A 47 17.42 12.96 5.02
N GLY A 48 17.57 11.65 4.84
CA GLY A 48 16.48 10.67 4.92
C GLY A 48 15.66 10.52 3.64
N ALA A 49 15.90 11.35 2.62
CA ALA A 49 15.19 11.29 1.34
C ALA A 49 16.01 10.54 0.27
N LEU A 50 15.35 9.67 -0.48
CA LEU A 50 15.92 8.99 -1.65
C LEU A 50 15.61 9.80 -2.92
N SER A 51 16.62 10.03 -3.75
CA SER A 51 16.51 10.72 -5.05
C SER A 51 17.36 10.05 -6.11
N LEU A 52 17.20 10.46 -7.38
CA LEU A 52 18.08 10.04 -8.46
C LEU A 52 19.50 10.60 -8.25
N ALA A 53 20.52 9.76 -8.46
CA ALA A 53 21.91 10.19 -8.49
C ALA A 53 22.21 10.97 -9.79
N ALA A 54 23.31 11.71 -9.80
CA ALA A 54 23.75 12.44 -11.00
C ALA A 54 24.23 11.50 -12.11
N THR A 55 24.67 10.29 -11.75
CA THR A 55 25.25 9.27 -12.67
C THR A 55 24.75 7.88 -12.33
N GLY A 56 25.03 6.92 -13.21
CA GLY A 56 24.64 5.52 -12.98
C GLY A 56 23.16 5.23 -13.24
N LEU A 57 22.48 6.12 -13.95
CA LEU A 57 21.10 5.93 -14.36
C LEU A 57 21.00 4.96 -15.53
N SER A 58 19.91 4.20 -15.56
CA SER A 58 19.51 3.42 -16.73
C SER A 58 18.45 4.20 -17.50
N SER A 59 18.46 4.11 -18.84
CA SER A 59 17.44 4.75 -19.67
C SER A 59 16.65 3.68 -20.43
N ALA A 60 15.31 3.76 -20.36
CA ALA A 60 14.43 2.81 -21.04
C ALA A 60 13.09 3.49 -21.43
N PRO A 61 12.44 3.00 -22.51
CA PRO A 61 11.08 3.43 -22.83
C PRO A 61 10.07 2.83 -21.85
N TYR A 62 9.05 3.61 -21.53
CA TYR A 62 7.83 3.17 -20.86
C TYR A 62 6.61 3.56 -21.70
N THR A 63 5.74 2.61 -21.96
CA THR A 63 4.46 2.86 -22.61
C THR A 63 3.37 2.96 -21.57
N ASP A 64 2.76 4.13 -21.47
CA ASP A 64 1.60 4.35 -20.60
C ASP A 64 0.39 3.60 -21.20
N PRO A 65 -0.19 2.62 -20.47
CA PRO A 65 -1.29 1.83 -21.00
C PRO A 65 -2.62 2.59 -21.08
N HIS A 66 -2.67 3.82 -20.55
CA HIS A 66 -3.88 4.62 -20.40
C HIS A 66 -3.93 5.84 -21.33
N GLY A 67 -2.97 5.99 -22.27
CA GLY A 67 -3.14 6.93 -23.37
C GLY A 67 -2.02 7.94 -23.61
N TYR A 68 -1.01 8.07 -22.73
CA TYR A 68 0.10 9.01 -22.97
C TYR A 68 1.21 8.48 -23.90
N GLY A 69 1.01 7.29 -24.46
CA GLY A 69 1.95 6.68 -25.40
C GLY A 69 3.27 6.26 -24.77
N THR A 70 4.31 6.16 -25.59
CA THR A 70 5.64 5.74 -25.17
C THR A 70 6.56 6.95 -24.97
N LYS A 71 7.19 7.01 -23.81
CA LYS A 71 8.20 8.02 -23.45
C LYS A 71 9.43 7.34 -22.90
N SER A 72 10.61 7.94 -23.11
CA SER A 72 11.85 7.46 -22.47
C SER A 72 11.96 8.04 -21.06
N TYR A 73 12.52 7.25 -20.15
CA TYR A 73 12.82 7.68 -18.78
C TYR A 73 14.21 7.23 -18.35
N ASP A 74 14.94 8.13 -17.70
CA ASP A 74 16.10 7.80 -16.89
C ASP A 74 15.61 7.29 -15.55
N SER A 75 16.25 6.23 -15.02
CA SER A 75 15.83 5.60 -13.79
C SER A 75 16.99 5.18 -12.90
N GLY A 76 16.71 5.17 -11.61
CA GLY A 76 17.55 4.57 -10.59
C GLY A 76 16.69 3.82 -9.58
N SER A 77 17.25 2.83 -8.91
CA SER A 77 16.53 2.00 -7.97
C SER A 77 17.23 1.89 -6.61
N TRP A 78 16.41 1.67 -5.60
CA TRP A 78 16.83 1.25 -4.28
C TRP A 78 16.12 -0.06 -3.92
N THR A 79 16.86 -0.99 -3.31
CA THR A 79 16.32 -2.27 -2.84
C THR A 79 16.64 -2.45 -1.37
N SER A 80 15.63 -2.72 -0.56
CA SER A 80 15.78 -2.92 0.88
C SER A 80 16.64 -4.15 1.21
N ALA A 81 17.10 -4.27 2.44
CA ALA A 81 17.41 -5.57 3.00
C ALA A 81 16.16 -6.46 3.06
N TRP A 82 16.34 -7.77 3.24
CA TRP A 82 15.24 -8.66 3.57
C TRP A 82 14.71 -8.35 4.95
N HIS A 83 13.38 -8.26 5.05
CA HIS A 83 12.66 -8.11 6.32
C HIS A 83 11.91 -9.40 6.65
N ASP A 84 12.09 -9.91 7.86
CA ASP A 84 11.41 -11.05 8.43
C ASP A 84 10.47 -10.56 9.55
N PRO A 85 9.14 -10.60 9.37
CA PRO A 85 8.20 -10.14 10.38
C PRO A 85 8.05 -11.12 11.57
N GLY A 86 8.72 -12.26 11.55
CA GLY A 86 8.62 -13.30 12.57
C GLY A 86 7.36 -14.17 12.48
N PHE A 87 6.64 -14.09 11.37
CA PHE A 87 5.47 -14.93 11.05
C PHE A 87 5.26 -15.07 9.55
N ALA A 88 4.49 -16.09 9.15
CA ALA A 88 4.10 -16.22 7.74
C ALA A 88 3.04 -15.17 7.39
N LEU A 89 3.38 -14.29 6.44
CA LEU A 89 2.48 -13.25 6.00
C LEU A 89 1.38 -13.81 5.07
N SER A 90 0.15 -13.32 5.22
CA SER A 90 -1.00 -13.60 4.37
C SER A 90 -1.36 -12.44 3.45
N GLN A 91 -0.89 -11.25 3.79
CA GLN A 91 -1.06 -10.05 2.97
C GLN A 91 0.04 -9.03 3.26
N ALA A 92 0.31 -8.16 2.28
CA ALA A 92 1.19 -7.01 2.45
C ALA A 92 0.68 -5.83 1.62
N VAL A 93 0.70 -4.63 2.21
CA VAL A 93 0.39 -3.37 1.54
C VAL A 93 1.55 -2.41 1.78
N ALA A 94 2.18 -1.93 0.71
CA ALA A 94 3.19 -0.89 0.82
C ALA A 94 2.56 0.49 0.67
N SER A 95 3.16 1.49 1.30
CA SER A 95 2.78 2.89 1.16
C SER A 95 4.01 3.78 1.16
N TRP A 96 3.89 4.98 0.58
CA TRP A 96 5.02 5.87 0.37
C TRP A 96 4.64 7.33 0.54
N ASN A 97 5.62 8.14 0.97
CA ASN A 97 5.56 9.58 0.96
C ASN A 97 6.57 10.08 -0.09
N ALA A 98 6.06 10.63 -1.18
CA ALA A 98 6.84 10.95 -2.36
C ALA A 98 6.44 12.28 -2.99
N ALA A 99 7.44 13.08 -3.36
CA ALA A 99 7.28 14.20 -4.27
C ALA A 99 7.64 13.74 -5.69
N THR A 100 6.71 13.85 -6.60
CA THR A 100 6.87 13.47 -8.02
C THR A 100 6.49 14.66 -8.90
N PRO A 101 7.39 15.66 -9.05
CA PRO A 101 7.12 16.81 -9.91
C PRO A 101 6.92 16.36 -11.36
N THR A 102 6.37 17.26 -12.21
CA THR A 102 6.11 16.99 -13.63
C THR A 102 7.29 16.29 -14.29
N HIS A 103 7.00 15.33 -15.16
CA HIS A 103 7.96 14.46 -15.87
C HIS A 103 8.64 13.40 -14.99
N THR A 104 8.13 13.16 -13.78
CA THR A 104 8.68 12.16 -12.88
C THR A 104 7.60 11.26 -12.31
N TRP A 105 7.96 10.02 -11.95
CA TRP A 105 7.11 9.05 -11.29
C TRP A 105 7.94 8.00 -10.56
N ILE A 106 7.30 7.19 -9.74
CA ILE A 106 7.94 6.09 -9.02
C ILE A 106 7.21 4.78 -9.22
N GLN A 107 7.92 3.66 -9.08
CA GLN A 107 7.36 2.30 -9.01
C GLN A 107 7.80 1.62 -7.73
N VAL A 108 6.84 1.05 -7.02
CA VAL A 108 7.07 0.26 -5.80
C VAL A 108 6.78 -1.20 -6.11
N GLU A 109 7.72 -2.07 -5.74
CA GLU A 109 7.63 -3.51 -5.97
C GLU A 109 7.97 -4.28 -4.69
N LEU A 110 7.39 -5.47 -4.57
CA LEU A 110 7.66 -6.42 -3.51
C LEU A 110 8.06 -7.78 -4.11
N ARG A 111 9.05 -8.42 -3.52
CA ARG A 111 9.26 -9.86 -3.64
C ARG A 111 9.29 -10.51 -2.27
N ALA A 112 8.98 -11.79 -2.21
CA ALA A 112 8.93 -12.52 -0.96
C ALA A 112 9.81 -13.78 -1.02
N ARG A 113 10.13 -14.30 0.16
CA ARG A 113 10.84 -15.57 0.34
C ARG A 113 9.90 -16.58 0.93
N THR A 114 9.74 -17.69 0.23
CA THR A 114 8.93 -18.83 0.65
C THR A 114 9.57 -19.57 1.83
N GLN A 115 8.83 -20.42 2.48
CA GLN A 115 9.32 -21.24 3.60
C GLN A 115 10.49 -22.14 3.21
N ASP A 116 10.60 -22.57 1.95
CA ASP A 116 11.72 -23.32 1.39
C ASP A 116 12.86 -22.41 0.88
N ALA A 117 12.91 -21.17 1.34
CA ALA A 117 13.92 -20.14 1.05
C ALA A 117 14.02 -19.73 -0.43
N ARG A 118 13.05 -20.07 -1.26
CA ARG A 118 13.00 -19.65 -2.67
C ARG A 118 12.45 -18.23 -2.77
N GLU A 119 13.07 -17.41 -3.59
CA GLU A 119 12.61 -16.06 -3.89
C GLU A 119 11.54 -16.07 -4.99
N THR A 120 10.50 -15.24 -4.82
CA THR A 120 9.52 -15.00 -5.86
C THR A 120 10.07 -14.03 -6.91
N LYS A 121 9.31 -13.81 -7.99
CA LYS A 121 9.54 -12.63 -8.84
C LYS A 121 9.23 -11.35 -8.08
N TRP A 122 9.53 -10.21 -8.68
CA TRP A 122 9.04 -8.91 -8.26
C TRP A 122 7.59 -8.70 -8.71
N TYR A 123 6.73 -8.23 -7.81
CA TYR A 123 5.36 -7.84 -8.07
C TYR A 123 5.25 -6.33 -7.89
N VAL A 124 4.70 -5.63 -8.87
CA VAL A 124 4.48 -4.19 -8.80
C VAL A 124 3.27 -3.92 -7.92
N LEU A 125 3.44 -3.17 -6.85
CA LEU A 125 2.38 -2.75 -5.93
C LEU A 125 1.72 -1.45 -6.38
N GLY A 126 2.45 -0.60 -7.10
CA GLY A 126 1.90 0.62 -7.65
C GLY A 126 2.93 1.41 -8.46
N ARG A 127 2.43 2.21 -9.39
CA ARG A 127 3.13 3.25 -10.12
C ARG A 127 2.46 4.57 -9.80
N TRP A 128 3.23 5.52 -9.28
CA TRP A 128 2.71 6.76 -8.73
C TRP A 128 3.34 7.99 -9.36
N ALA A 129 2.48 8.94 -9.73
CA ALA A 129 2.79 10.34 -9.95
C ALA A 129 1.71 11.20 -9.25
N SER A 130 2.10 12.29 -8.59
CA SER A 130 1.16 13.19 -7.90
C SER A 130 0.26 13.95 -8.89
N GLY A 131 0.81 14.32 -10.07
CA GLY A 131 0.05 14.91 -11.18
C GLY A 131 -0.51 13.85 -12.13
N ASP A 132 -1.29 14.31 -13.11
CA ASP A 132 -1.88 13.50 -14.18
C ASP A 132 -1.62 14.07 -15.59
N ALA A 133 -0.68 15.03 -15.72
CA ALA A 133 -0.45 15.71 -17.00
C ALA A 133 0.36 14.88 -18.01
N ASP A 134 1.19 13.96 -17.57
CA ASP A 134 2.14 13.24 -18.43
C ASP A 134 2.38 11.78 -18.03
N PHE A 135 1.77 11.33 -16.96
CA PHE A 135 1.82 9.96 -16.46
C PHE A 135 0.52 9.61 -15.73
N HIS A 136 -0.04 8.45 -16.00
CA HIS A 136 -1.20 7.92 -15.29
C HIS A 136 -0.76 7.00 -14.13
N ARG A 137 -1.10 7.40 -12.89
CA ARG A 137 -0.88 6.52 -11.73
C ARG A 137 -1.73 5.27 -11.86
N THR A 138 -1.15 4.10 -11.56
CA THR A 138 -1.84 2.86 -11.88
C THR A 138 -1.33 1.69 -11.04
N SER A 139 -2.25 0.84 -10.61
CA SER A 139 -1.94 -0.56 -10.28
C SER A 139 -1.59 -1.34 -11.56
N VAL A 140 -1.03 -2.53 -11.41
CA VAL A 140 -0.62 -3.36 -12.55
C VAL A 140 -1.36 -4.68 -12.52
N PRO A 141 -2.21 -4.96 -13.53
CA PRO A 141 -2.98 -6.20 -13.57
C PRO A 141 -2.16 -7.40 -14.03
N GLY A 142 -2.73 -8.59 -13.89
CA GLY A 142 -2.23 -9.82 -14.54
C GLY A 142 -0.92 -10.36 -13.96
N GLN A 143 -0.50 -9.95 -12.78
CA GLN A 143 0.76 -10.36 -12.17
C GLN A 143 0.71 -11.71 -11.46
N GLY A 144 -0.48 -12.27 -11.25
CA GLY A 144 -0.65 -13.51 -10.50
C GLY A 144 0.10 -14.70 -11.09
N ASP A 145 0.66 -15.54 -10.24
CA ASP A 145 1.30 -16.80 -10.58
C ASP A 145 1.04 -17.88 -9.51
N LYS A 146 1.88 -18.93 -9.45
CA LYS A 146 1.78 -20.01 -8.45
C LYS A 146 2.13 -19.58 -7.03
N ASP A 147 2.82 -18.45 -6.87
CA ASP A 147 3.38 -18.02 -5.59
C ASP A 147 2.51 -16.95 -4.92
N ALA A 148 2.01 -15.97 -5.69
CA ALA A 148 1.21 -14.88 -5.17
C ALA A 148 0.33 -14.24 -6.26
N SER A 149 -0.54 -13.33 -5.85
CA SER A 149 -1.30 -12.41 -6.70
C SER A 149 -1.25 -11.00 -6.12
N ILE A 150 -1.59 -10.02 -6.95
CA ILE A 150 -1.84 -8.65 -6.52
C ILE A 150 -3.33 -8.36 -6.71
N ALA A 151 -3.98 -7.91 -5.64
CA ALA A 151 -5.32 -7.34 -5.69
C ALA A 151 -5.20 -5.84 -5.50
N ILE A 152 -5.16 -5.11 -6.59
CA ILE A 152 -5.00 -3.65 -6.67
C ILE A 152 -3.66 -3.21 -6.05
N ASP A 153 -3.62 -2.97 -4.75
CA ASP A 153 -2.50 -2.50 -3.94
C ASP A 153 -1.97 -3.54 -2.93
N THR A 154 -2.66 -4.69 -2.86
CA THR A 154 -2.39 -5.72 -1.85
C THR A 154 -1.69 -6.93 -2.47
N PHE A 155 -0.51 -7.27 -1.96
CA PHE A 155 0.16 -8.54 -2.25
C PHE A 155 -0.49 -9.65 -1.43
N ILE A 156 -0.95 -10.70 -2.11
CA ILE A 156 -1.63 -11.86 -1.52
C ILE A 156 -0.84 -13.13 -1.82
N PRO A 157 -0.09 -13.68 -0.85
CA PRO A 157 0.60 -14.96 -0.98
C PRO A 157 -0.37 -16.12 -1.18
N LYS A 158 0.01 -17.09 -2.01
CA LYS A 158 -0.70 -18.36 -2.18
C LYS A 158 -0.07 -19.49 -1.39
N LYS A 159 0.99 -19.22 -0.66
CA LYS A 159 1.73 -20.12 0.22
C LYS A 159 2.46 -19.32 1.30
N ALA A 160 2.95 -20.01 2.33
CA ALA A 160 3.68 -19.36 3.42
C ALA A 160 4.89 -18.58 2.89
N MET A 161 4.94 -17.29 3.16
CA MET A 161 6.06 -16.38 2.90
C MET A 161 6.59 -15.88 4.24
N LEU A 162 7.89 -16.04 4.48
CA LEU A 162 8.51 -15.74 5.78
C LEU A 162 9.29 -14.44 5.80
N ALA A 163 9.63 -13.91 4.64
CA ALA A 163 10.34 -12.64 4.51
C ALA A 163 9.94 -11.95 3.21
N TYR A 164 10.14 -10.63 3.18
CA TYR A 164 9.92 -9.85 1.98
C TYR A 164 11.00 -8.79 1.80
N GLN A 165 11.04 -8.22 0.61
CA GLN A 165 11.98 -7.19 0.21
C GLN A 165 11.25 -6.21 -0.70
N LEU A 166 11.48 -4.91 -0.52
CA LEU A 166 10.95 -3.87 -1.38
C LEU A 166 12.00 -3.40 -2.39
N ARG A 167 11.53 -3.02 -3.57
CA ARG A 167 12.29 -2.24 -4.54
C ARG A 167 11.51 -0.99 -4.90
N LEU A 168 12.18 0.16 -4.83
CA LEU A 168 11.66 1.45 -5.22
C LEU A 168 12.48 1.95 -6.42
N THR A 169 11.83 2.17 -7.54
CA THR A 169 12.45 2.72 -8.74
C THR A 169 11.92 4.12 -9.01
N LEU A 170 12.82 5.07 -9.18
CA LEU A 170 12.55 6.47 -9.46
C LEU A 170 12.78 6.73 -10.95
N TYR A 171 11.88 7.48 -11.58
CA TYR A 171 11.90 7.75 -13.02
C TYR A 171 11.81 9.24 -13.30
N ARG A 172 12.55 9.70 -14.32
CA ARG A 172 12.57 11.06 -14.81
C ARG A 172 12.68 11.07 -16.33
N GLN A 173 11.93 11.92 -17.03
CA GLN A 173 12.13 12.10 -18.47
C GLN A 173 13.54 12.67 -18.72
N PRO A 174 14.27 12.18 -19.75
CA PRO A 174 15.60 12.69 -20.08
C PRO A 174 15.57 14.21 -20.35
N GLY A 175 16.57 14.90 -19.84
CA GLY A 175 16.68 16.37 -19.97
C GLY A 175 15.83 17.18 -19.00
N SER A 176 14.95 16.56 -18.20
CA SER A 176 14.23 17.25 -17.13
C SER A 176 15.19 17.63 -16.00
N SER A 177 15.05 18.85 -15.48
CA SER A 177 15.73 19.28 -14.26
C SER A 177 15.04 18.78 -12.99
N SER A 178 13.79 18.34 -13.09
CA SER A 178 13.02 17.77 -11.97
C SER A 178 13.47 16.36 -11.66
N ALA A 179 13.44 15.97 -10.38
CA ALA A 179 13.70 14.62 -9.93
C ALA A 179 12.67 14.23 -8.87
N PRO A 180 12.22 12.97 -8.83
CA PRO A 180 11.36 12.51 -7.75
C PRO A 180 12.18 12.36 -6.48
N SER A 181 11.51 12.54 -5.33
CA SER A 181 12.08 12.36 -3.99
C SER A 181 11.12 11.56 -3.13
N VAL A 182 11.63 10.58 -2.39
CA VAL A 182 10.84 9.75 -1.49
C VAL A 182 11.40 9.86 -0.08
N THR A 183 10.57 10.28 0.85
CA THR A 183 10.96 10.49 2.27
C THR A 183 10.57 9.32 3.16
N LYS A 184 9.60 8.51 2.73
CA LYS A 184 9.14 7.35 3.49
C LYS A 184 8.70 6.22 2.55
N LEU A 185 9.06 5.00 2.88
CA LEU A 185 8.54 3.78 2.28
C LEU A 185 8.26 2.81 3.42
N SER A 186 7.01 2.42 3.57
CA SER A 186 6.56 1.52 4.63
C SER A 186 5.80 0.35 4.03
N THR A 187 5.76 -0.77 4.76
CA THR A 187 4.94 -1.92 4.41
C THR A 187 4.26 -2.46 5.66
N VAL A 188 2.97 -2.58 5.64
CA VAL A 188 2.23 -3.36 6.63
C VAL A 188 2.04 -4.78 6.12
N VAL A 189 2.32 -5.76 6.97
CA VAL A 189 2.04 -7.17 6.73
C VAL A 189 1.23 -7.75 7.87
N ALA A 190 0.36 -8.71 7.56
CA ALA A 190 -0.43 -9.43 8.56
C ALA A 190 -0.45 -10.93 8.25
N ASN A 191 -0.73 -11.73 9.28
CA ASN A 191 -0.99 -13.15 9.11
C ASN A 191 -2.50 -13.42 9.00
N ASP A 192 -2.85 -14.60 8.44
CA ASP A 192 -4.23 -15.11 8.40
C ASP A 192 -4.56 -15.81 9.71
N ALA A 193 -4.90 -15.03 10.73
CA ALA A 193 -5.10 -15.52 12.09
C ALA A 193 -6.56 -15.70 12.48
N ALA A 194 -6.72 -16.20 13.69
CA ALA A 194 -7.99 -16.43 14.35
C ALA A 194 -8.90 -15.19 14.38
N PRO A 195 -10.20 -15.37 14.58
CA PRO A 195 -11.14 -14.27 14.66
C PRO A 195 -10.67 -13.20 15.63
N TYR A 196 -10.79 -11.97 15.20
CA TYR A 196 -10.53 -10.78 15.99
C TYR A 196 -11.31 -10.83 17.31
N THR A 197 -10.63 -10.57 18.42
CA THR A 197 -11.27 -10.34 19.72
C THR A 197 -11.26 -8.83 19.97
N PRO A 198 -12.44 -8.19 20.10
CA PRO A 198 -12.50 -6.78 20.41
C PRO A 198 -11.70 -6.44 21.67
N SER A 199 -10.84 -5.45 21.62
CA SER A 199 -10.16 -4.94 22.80
C SER A 199 -11.08 -4.03 23.61
N ALA A 200 -10.93 -4.05 24.94
CA ALA A 200 -11.49 -3.00 25.76
C ALA A 200 -10.80 -1.67 25.45
N THR A 201 -11.54 -0.58 25.46
CA THR A 201 -10.95 0.76 25.39
C THR A 201 -10.23 1.07 26.71
N THR A 202 -9.07 1.73 26.61
CA THR A 202 -8.38 2.32 27.75
C THR A 202 -8.77 3.80 27.98
N MET A 203 -9.61 4.35 27.11
CA MET A 203 -10.09 5.73 27.24
C MET A 203 -11.00 5.85 28.45
N THR A 204 -10.71 6.85 29.28
CA THR A 204 -11.45 7.16 30.51
C THR A 204 -12.57 8.19 30.30
N SER A 205 -12.60 8.84 29.14
CA SER A 205 -13.59 9.83 28.74
C SER A 205 -13.85 9.76 27.23
N GLU A 206 -15.00 10.24 26.82
CA GLU A 206 -15.31 10.47 25.40
C GLU A 206 -14.39 11.55 24.82
N LEU A 207 -13.87 11.31 23.62
CA LEU A 207 -13.12 12.30 22.83
C LEU A 207 -13.76 12.39 21.45
N ILE A 208 -14.30 13.57 21.13
CA ILE A 208 -14.81 13.88 19.81
C ILE A 208 -13.83 14.84 19.13
N LEU A 209 -13.18 14.37 18.06
CA LEU A 209 -12.33 15.22 17.24
C LEU A 209 -13.22 16.09 16.31
N PRO A 210 -12.93 17.39 16.15
CA PRO A 210 -13.69 18.28 15.28
C PRO A 210 -13.32 18.08 13.81
N VAL A 211 -13.48 16.84 13.32
CA VAL A 211 -13.21 16.50 11.91
C VAL A 211 -14.34 17.09 11.05
N PRO A 212 -14.03 17.85 9.98
CA PRO A 212 -15.03 18.40 9.07
C PRO A 212 -15.90 17.30 8.45
N PRO A 213 -17.23 17.46 8.43
CA PRO A 213 -18.15 16.43 7.95
C PRO A 213 -18.36 16.53 6.44
N TYR A 214 -17.44 16.04 5.63
CA TYR A 214 -17.62 15.96 4.18
C TYR A 214 -18.50 14.77 3.78
N SER A 215 -19.23 14.92 2.67
CA SER A 215 -20.10 13.88 2.15
C SER A 215 -19.72 13.45 0.75
N GLN A 216 -19.48 12.15 0.57
CA GLN A 216 -19.28 11.57 -0.76
C GLN A 216 -20.56 11.64 -1.62
N GLU A 217 -21.76 11.58 -1.01
CA GLU A 217 -23.02 11.48 -1.72
C GLU A 217 -23.42 12.76 -2.48
N ILE A 218 -22.98 13.93 -2.04
CA ILE A 218 -23.21 15.18 -2.78
C ILE A 218 -22.45 15.24 -4.11
N HIS A 219 -21.46 14.35 -4.29
CA HIS A 219 -20.67 14.22 -5.50
C HIS A 219 -21.20 13.14 -6.45
N ALA A 220 -22.34 12.49 -6.16
CA ALA A 220 -22.91 11.45 -7.01
C ALA A 220 -23.14 11.96 -8.44
N GLY A 221 -22.55 11.27 -9.43
CA GLY A 221 -22.56 11.66 -10.84
C GLY A 221 -21.48 12.66 -11.25
N HIS A 222 -20.66 13.17 -10.33
CA HIS A 222 -19.52 14.02 -10.67
C HIS A 222 -18.39 13.24 -11.31
N TYR A 223 -17.80 13.80 -12.35
CA TYR A 223 -16.59 13.29 -13.00
C TYR A 223 -16.62 11.78 -13.24
N PRO A 224 -17.49 11.29 -14.16
CA PRO A 224 -17.59 9.85 -14.47
C PRO A 224 -16.25 9.21 -14.87
N GLN A 225 -15.31 10.00 -15.41
CA GLN A 225 -13.96 9.56 -15.72
C GLN A 225 -13.11 9.22 -14.50
N PHE A 226 -13.57 9.60 -13.28
CA PHE A 226 -12.96 9.29 -11.99
C PHE A 226 -13.91 8.47 -11.10
N ASP A 227 -14.73 7.59 -11.72
CA ASP A 227 -15.67 6.68 -11.06
C ASP A 227 -16.99 7.33 -10.58
N GLY A 228 -17.27 8.58 -10.93
CA GLY A 228 -18.61 9.18 -10.85
C GLY A 228 -19.09 9.61 -9.46
N GLY A 229 -18.24 9.72 -8.47
CA GLY A 229 -18.64 10.20 -7.14
C GLY A 229 -19.53 9.23 -6.35
N GLY A 230 -20.28 9.77 -5.39
CA GLY A 230 -21.15 8.97 -4.52
C GLY A 230 -20.37 7.89 -3.75
N GLU A 231 -20.95 6.71 -3.61
CA GLU A 231 -20.38 5.59 -2.84
C GLU A 231 -18.98 5.15 -3.31
N ALA A 232 -18.57 5.49 -4.54
CA ALA A 232 -17.25 5.19 -5.08
C ALA A 232 -16.11 6.02 -4.44
N TRP A 233 -16.43 7.15 -3.81
CA TRP A 233 -15.45 8.11 -3.32
C TRP A 233 -15.23 8.13 -1.80
N CYS A 234 -15.46 7.03 -1.09
CA CYS A 234 -15.24 6.97 0.36
C CYS A 234 -13.80 7.29 0.78
N SER A 235 -12.79 6.79 0.05
CA SER A 235 -11.37 7.03 0.36
C SER A 235 -10.95 8.49 0.12
N PRO A 236 -11.19 9.12 -1.05
CA PRO A 236 -10.85 10.51 -1.26
C PRO A 236 -11.62 11.46 -0.32
N THR A 237 -12.89 11.16 0.01
CA THR A 237 -13.65 11.95 0.99
C THR A 237 -13.01 11.90 2.36
N SER A 238 -12.70 10.69 2.86
CA SER A 238 -12.03 10.52 4.16
C SER A 238 -10.66 11.19 4.19
N THR A 239 -9.90 11.09 3.10
CA THR A 239 -8.59 11.75 2.98
C THR A 239 -8.73 13.27 3.00
N SER A 240 -9.74 13.83 2.33
CA SER A 240 -10.03 15.28 2.35
C SER A 240 -10.42 15.76 3.75
N MET A 241 -11.23 14.99 4.49
CA MET A 241 -11.57 15.29 5.90
C MET A 241 -10.32 15.32 6.80
N ILE A 242 -9.39 14.36 6.61
CA ILE A 242 -8.12 14.32 7.35
C ILE A 242 -7.26 15.54 7.00
N LEU A 243 -7.16 15.89 5.73
CA LEU A 243 -6.38 17.05 5.27
C LEU A 243 -6.92 18.34 5.87
N ASP A 244 -8.24 18.54 5.86
CA ASP A 244 -8.88 19.74 6.41
C ASP A 244 -8.73 19.81 7.93
N PHE A 245 -8.89 18.68 8.63
CA PHE A 245 -8.66 18.61 10.09
C PHE A 245 -7.24 19.09 10.48
N TRP A 246 -6.25 18.84 9.64
CA TRP A 246 -4.87 19.28 9.85
C TRP A 246 -4.56 20.63 9.20
N GLU A 247 -5.58 21.34 8.70
CA GLU A 247 -5.42 22.62 7.99
C GLU A 247 -4.41 22.52 6.83
N ARG A 248 -4.45 21.41 6.11
CA ARG A 248 -3.64 21.10 4.94
C ARG A 248 -4.55 20.77 3.77
N GLY A 249 -4.06 20.93 2.53
CA GLY A 249 -4.81 20.50 1.37
C GLY A 249 -4.78 21.48 0.20
N PRO A 250 -5.58 21.21 -0.83
CA PRO A 250 -5.58 22.01 -2.06
C PRO A 250 -6.14 23.41 -1.82
N THR A 251 -5.51 24.38 -2.46
CA THR A 251 -5.98 25.77 -2.49
C THR A 251 -7.10 25.94 -3.52
N SER A 252 -7.82 27.06 -3.49
CA SER A 252 -8.85 27.39 -4.49
C SER A 252 -8.32 27.39 -5.93
N ALA A 253 -7.04 27.65 -6.13
CA ALA A 253 -6.40 27.57 -7.44
C ALA A 253 -6.27 26.11 -7.91
N ASP A 254 -5.97 25.17 -7.02
CA ASP A 254 -5.78 23.75 -7.33
C ASP A 254 -7.07 23.07 -7.77
N TYR A 255 -8.22 23.46 -7.19
CA TYR A 255 -9.54 22.91 -7.54
C TYR A 255 -10.41 23.88 -8.36
N SER A 256 -9.82 24.90 -8.98
CA SER A 256 -10.55 25.87 -9.83
C SER A 256 -11.26 25.25 -11.05
N TRP A 257 -10.87 24.04 -11.42
CA TRP A 257 -11.49 23.23 -12.49
C TRP A 257 -12.79 22.52 -12.05
N VAL A 258 -13.11 22.48 -10.73
CA VAL A 258 -14.32 21.83 -10.22
C VAL A 258 -15.56 22.61 -10.64
N THR A 259 -16.53 21.89 -11.20
CA THR A 259 -17.79 22.47 -11.72
C THR A 259 -19.01 21.79 -11.09
N PRO A 260 -20.10 22.55 -10.78
CA PRO A 260 -20.19 24.00 -10.95
C PRO A 260 -19.29 24.76 -9.97
N PRO A 261 -18.88 25.98 -10.32
CA PRO A 261 -18.13 26.84 -9.37
C PRO A 261 -18.90 27.00 -8.05
N GLY A 262 -18.20 26.86 -6.92
CA GLY A 262 -18.82 26.90 -5.60
C GLY A 262 -19.51 25.60 -5.20
N HIS A 263 -19.24 24.48 -5.89
CA HIS A 263 -19.67 23.17 -5.42
C HIS A 263 -19.17 22.93 -4.00
N GLN A 264 -20.02 22.31 -3.17
CA GLN A 264 -19.67 21.98 -1.80
C GLN A 264 -18.57 20.91 -1.78
N ASP A 265 -17.68 20.98 -0.80
CA ASP A 265 -16.57 20.03 -0.56
C ASP A 265 -15.67 19.77 -1.80
N PRO A 266 -15.17 20.81 -2.53
CA PRO A 266 -14.44 20.61 -3.79
C PRO A 266 -13.10 19.89 -3.60
N TRP A 267 -12.61 19.76 -2.37
CA TRP A 267 -11.44 18.97 -2.02
C TRP A 267 -11.65 17.48 -2.31
N VAL A 268 -12.90 17.01 -2.21
CA VAL A 268 -13.26 15.61 -2.52
C VAL A 268 -13.09 15.34 -4.02
N ASP A 269 -13.56 16.25 -4.89
CA ASP A 269 -13.34 16.14 -6.34
C ASP A 269 -11.85 16.15 -6.68
N HIS A 270 -11.10 17.05 -6.03
CA HIS A 270 -9.65 17.13 -6.23
C HIS A 270 -8.95 15.84 -5.78
N ALA A 271 -9.27 15.34 -4.60
CA ALA A 271 -8.70 14.10 -4.09
C ALA A 271 -9.06 12.91 -5.00
N ALA A 272 -10.31 12.79 -5.44
CA ALA A 272 -10.74 11.72 -6.33
C ALA A 272 -9.93 11.70 -7.63
N ARG A 273 -9.71 12.86 -8.27
CA ARG A 273 -8.89 12.97 -9.46
C ARG A 273 -7.44 12.55 -9.22
N PHE A 274 -6.82 13.03 -8.14
CA PHE A 274 -5.41 12.84 -7.87
C PHE A 274 -5.07 11.57 -7.06
N THR A 275 -6.07 10.75 -6.71
CA THR A 275 -5.90 9.38 -6.18
C THR A 275 -6.42 8.30 -7.13
N TYR A 276 -7.06 8.69 -8.24
CA TYR A 276 -7.64 7.75 -9.21
C TYR A 276 -6.59 6.79 -9.78
N ASP A 277 -6.82 5.52 -9.64
CA ASP A 277 -6.01 4.43 -10.20
C ASP A 277 -6.61 4.01 -11.53
N TYR A 278 -5.90 4.31 -12.61
CA TYR A 278 -6.40 4.15 -13.97
C TYR A 278 -6.60 2.68 -14.40
N ASN A 279 -5.94 1.70 -13.76
CA ASN A 279 -6.21 0.29 -14.02
C ASN A 279 -7.36 -0.24 -13.16
N TYR A 280 -7.41 0.16 -11.90
CA TYR A 280 -8.49 -0.21 -10.99
C TYR A 280 -9.82 0.46 -11.37
N ASN A 281 -9.77 1.60 -12.06
CA ASN A 281 -10.90 2.48 -12.37
C ASN A 281 -11.62 2.96 -11.10
N GLY A 282 -10.86 3.43 -10.11
CA GLY A 282 -11.40 3.90 -8.84
C GLY A 282 -10.40 4.68 -8.01
N ALA A 283 -10.89 5.46 -7.03
CA ALA A 283 -10.09 6.29 -6.14
C ALA A 283 -9.79 5.61 -4.79
N GLY A 284 -10.11 4.32 -4.65
CA GLY A 284 -9.98 3.56 -3.41
C GLY A 284 -8.60 2.91 -3.16
N ASN A 285 -7.59 3.15 -4.00
CA ASN A 285 -6.23 2.65 -3.78
C ASN A 285 -5.61 3.35 -2.57
N TRP A 286 -5.42 2.62 -1.47
CA TRP A 286 -4.99 3.20 -0.18
C TRP A 286 -3.59 3.82 -0.23
N PRO A 287 -2.55 3.17 -0.79
CA PRO A 287 -1.25 3.82 -1.01
C PRO A 287 -1.32 5.13 -1.76
N PHE A 288 -2.21 5.25 -2.77
CA PHE A 288 -2.38 6.49 -3.53
C PHE A 288 -3.00 7.59 -2.69
N ASN A 289 -3.95 7.27 -1.80
CA ASN A 289 -4.52 8.23 -0.86
C ASN A 289 -3.48 8.72 0.15
N VAL A 290 -2.62 7.83 0.68
CA VAL A 290 -1.51 8.21 1.55
C VAL A 290 -0.51 9.11 0.81
N ALA A 291 -0.12 8.76 -0.40
CA ALA A 291 0.82 9.53 -1.20
C ALA A 291 0.24 10.90 -1.60
N TYR A 292 -1.06 10.96 -1.88
CA TYR A 292 -1.78 12.21 -2.13
C TYR A 292 -1.75 13.12 -0.89
N ALA A 293 -2.08 12.60 0.29
CA ALA A 293 -2.02 13.38 1.53
C ALA A 293 -0.61 13.94 1.78
N HIS A 294 0.44 13.19 1.42
CA HIS A 294 1.81 13.67 1.52
C HIS A 294 2.11 14.87 0.62
N THR A 295 1.45 15.02 -0.53
CA THR A 295 1.66 16.20 -1.40
C THR A 295 1.29 17.52 -0.71
N PHE A 296 0.49 17.46 0.35
CA PHE A 296 0.11 18.58 1.22
C PHE A 296 0.87 18.63 2.54
N GLY A 297 1.96 17.86 2.68
CA GLY A 297 2.86 17.90 3.81
C GLY A 297 2.48 17.01 5.00
N LEU A 298 1.50 16.12 4.85
CA LEU A 298 1.23 15.11 5.85
C LEU A 298 2.14 13.89 5.66
N GLU A 299 2.59 13.29 6.75
CA GLU A 299 3.22 11.98 6.73
C GLU A 299 2.20 10.90 7.06
N GLY A 300 2.19 9.85 6.27
CA GLY A 300 1.26 8.75 6.44
C GLY A 300 1.86 7.39 6.12
N ALA A 301 1.14 6.34 6.51
CA ALA A 301 1.35 4.97 6.08
C ALA A 301 0.02 4.22 6.11
N VAL A 302 -0.14 3.23 5.24
CA VAL A 302 -1.21 2.24 5.39
C VAL A 302 -0.82 1.32 6.54
N THR A 303 -1.72 1.12 7.48
CA THR A 303 -1.52 0.22 8.62
C THR A 303 -2.74 -0.64 8.88
N GLN A 304 -2.58 -1.63 9.70
CA GLN A 304 -3.63 -2.49 10.19
C GLN A 304 -3.52 -2.58 11.72
N LEU A 305 -4.62 -2.32 12.41
CA LEU A 305 -4.64 -2.27 13.86
C LEU A 305 -5.14 -3.61 14.42
N ARG A 306 -4.51 -4.11 15.47
CA ARG A 306 -4.92 -5.33 16.18
C ARG A 306 -5.96 -5.04 17.25
N SER A 307 -6.05 -3.79 17.68
CA SER A 307 -6.94 -3.37 18.76
C SER A 307 -7.24 -1.88 18.69
N LEU A 308 -8.30 -1.44 19.37
CA LEU A 308 -8.58 -0.01 19.55
C LEU A 308 -7.54 0.72 20.40
N ALA A 309 -6.72 0.00 21.18
CA ALA A 309 -5.63 0.60 21.95
C ALA A 309 -4.42 1.00 21.08
N GLU A 310 -4.38 0.54 19.81
CA GLU A 310 -3.35 0.90 18.83
C GLU A 310 -3.77 2.09 17.95
N ALA A 311 -5.03 2.46 17.97
CA ALA A 311 -5.57 3.63 17.29
C ALA A 311 -5.35 4.90 18.13
#